data_ac1492a61172bf144cbfc62b7d46a7e9
#
_entry.id   ac1492a61172bf144cbfc62b7d46a7e9
#
_cell.length_a   1.000
_cell.length_b   1.000
_cell.length_c   1.000
_cell.angle_alpha   90.00
_cell.angle_beta   90.00
_cell.angle_gamma   90.00
#
_symmetry.space_group_name_H-M   'P 1'
#
loop_
_entity.id
_entity.type
_entity.pdbx_description
1 polymer ?
#
loop_
_entity_poly.entity_id
_entity_poly.type
_entity_poly.pdbx_seq_one_letter_code
_entity_poly.pdbx_strand_id
1 'polypeptide(L)'
;MPTISDLAGPAGPLEAILDEAAGERFRAAVVFAHPHPQFGGTMHTKVVYQGTKALARIGCAVLRFNFRGVGRSSGTFSGGSGELADFGAALDFMSERYRGQRLWAAGFSFGAWVALESGAADDRVSALIGISPPVATSVSGQQYTFERTVASTKPKFFVQGEADEVCPLEAMWAFYGQLQEPKELVVIDAADHLFDGQTQEAGEALEDLLSDFYG
;
A
#
# COMPACT_ATOMS: atom_id res chain seq x y z
N MET A 1 -8.83 4.47 -18.21
CA MET A 1 -8.87 3.59 -17.03
C MET A 1 -10.32 3.49 -16.58
N PRO A 2 -10.88 2.30 -16.47
CA PRO A 2 -12.26 2.17 -16.03
C PRO A 2 -12.34 2.48 -14.52
N THR A 3 -13.21 3.44 -14.17
CA THR A 3 -13.62 3.62 -12.78
C THR A 3 -14.43 2.41 -12.35
N ILE A 4 -14.09 1.82 -11.23
CA ILE A 4 -14.87 0.75 -10.61
C ILE A 4 -16.04 1.42 -9.86
N SER A 5 -17.25 1.07 -10.21
CA SER A 5 -18.48 1.67 -9.63
C SER A 5 -19.15 0.78 -8.57
N ASP A 6 -18.66 -0.44 -8.41
CA ASP A 6 -19.29 -1.51 -7.62
C ASP A 6 -18.42 -2.04 -6.48
N LEU A 7 -17.37 -1.32 -6.09
CA LEU A 7 -16.63 -1.65 -4.88
C LEU A 7 -17.47 -1.29 -3.64
N ALA A 8 -18.11 -2.30 -3.07
CA ALA A 8 -18.92 -2.16 -1.87
C ALA A 8 -18.03 -2.17 -0.63
N GLY A 9 -17.91 -1.04 0.05
CA GLY A 9 -17.25 -0.94 1.36
C GLY A 9 -18.23 -1.07 2.52
N PRO A 10 -17.74 -1.28 3.76
CA PRO A 10 -18.59 -1.42 4.94
C PRO A 10 -19.43 -0.17 5.30
N ALA A 11 -18.97 1.01 4.89
CA ALA A 11 -19.70 2.28 5.09
C ALA A 11 -20.48 2.74 3.84
N GLY A 12 -20.57 1.89 2.81
CA GLY A 12 -21.18 2.19 1.51
C GLY A 12 -20.15 2.15 0.37
N PRO A 13 -20.51 2.55 -0.85
CA PRO A 13 -19.64 2.49 -2.01
C PRO A 13 -18.30 3.20 -1.80
N LEU A 14 -17.22 2.57 -2.28
CA LEU A 14 -15.88 3.14 -2.33
C LEU A 14 -15.51 3.49 -3.77
N GLU A 15 -14.99 4.70 -3.97
CA GLU A 15 -14.47 5.15 -5.26
C GLU A 15 -13.14 4.43 -5.55
N ALA A 16 -13.06 3.75 -6.71
CA ALA A 16 -11.88 2.98 -7.07
C ALA A 16 -11.55 3.04 -8.56
N ILE A 17 -10.29 2.79 -8.86
CA ILE A 17 -9.75 2.64 -10.22
C ILE A 17 -8.95 1.34 -10.27
N LEU A 18 -9.21 0.53 -11.30
CA LEU A 18 -8.44 -0.64 -11.61
C LEU A 18 -7.50 -0.33 -12.79
N ASP A 19 -6.22 -0.42 -12.53
CA ASP A 19 -5.17 -0.41 -13.55
C ASP A 19 -4.84 -1.87 -13.90
N GLU A 20 -5.17 -2.31 -15.09
CA GLU A 20 -4.95 -3.69 -15.54
C GLU A 20 -3.45 -3.96 -15.73
N ALA A 21 -3.06 -5.23 -15.59
CA ALA A 21 -1.70 -5.69 -15.82
C ALA A 21 -1.24 -5.36 -17.26
N ALA A 22 -0.02 -4.87 -17.39
CA ALA A 22 0.63 -4.71 -18.69
C ALA A 22 1.42 -5.97 -19.04
N GLY A 23 1.45 -6.33 -20.34
CA GLY A 23 2.21 -7.48 -20.83
C GLY A 23 1.45 -8.81 -20.81
N GLU A 24 2.15 -9.87 -21.21
CA GLU A 24 1.54 -11.20 -21.46
C GLU A 24 1.44 -12.08 -20.21
N ARG A 25 2.22 -11.77 -19.17
CA ARG A 25 2.30 -12.60 -17.94
C ARG A 25 1.68 -11.89 -16.76
N PHE A 26 0.59 -12.43 -16.27
CA PHE A 26 -0.03 -11.97 -15.01
C PHE A 26 0.77 -12.44 -13.80
N ARG A 27 1.08 -11.53 -12.87
CA ARG A 27 1.82 -11.83 -11.63
C ARG A 27 0.93 -11.91 -10.41
N ALA A 28 0.20 -10.83 -10.15
CA ALA A 28 -0.64 -10.70 -8.96
C ALA A 28 -1.77 -9.70 -9.16
N ALA A 29 -2.81 -9.84 -8.37
CA ALA A 29 -3.78 -8.79 -8.10
C ALA A 29 -3.31 -8.01 -6.87
N VAL A 30 -3.27 -6.68 -6.94
CA VAL A 30 -2.74 -5.81 -5.88
C VAL A 30 -3.81 -4.83 -5.42
N VAL A 31 -3.98 -4.68 -4.11
CA VAL A 31 -4.74 -3.57 -3.52
C VAL A 31 -3.74 -2.53 -3.02
N PHE A 32 -3.85 -1.27 -3.49
CA PHE A 32 -2.93 -0.19 -3.14
C PHE A 32 -3.66 0.94 -2.41
N ALA A 33 -3.34 1.13 -1.13
CA ALA A 33 -3.92 2.13 -0.26
C ALA A 33 -3.15 3.46 -0.28
N HIS A 34 -3.91 4.57 -0.25
CA HIS A 34 -3.38 5.93 -0.27
C HIS A 34 -3.00 6.45 1.13
N PRO A 35 -2.20 7.55 1.23
CA PRO A 35 -1.80 8.12 2.52
C PRO A 35 -2.99 8.73 3.28
N HIS A 36 -2.70 9.33 4.44
CA HIS A 36 -3.70 9.74 5.43
C HIS A 36 -4.82 10.61 4.84
N PRO A 37 -6.11 10.19 4.99
CA PRO A 37 -7.26 10.90 4.44
C PRO A 37 -7.35 12.38 4.85
N GLN A 38 -7.11 12.68 6.12
CA GLN A 38 -7.25 14.04 6.65
C GLN A 38 -6.09 14.98 6.27
N PHE A 39 -5.01 14.45 5.68
CA PHE A 39 -3.88 15.25 5.17
C PHE A 39 -3.84 15.29 3.64
N GLY A 40 -5.01 15.18 3.00
CA GLY A 40 -5.15 15.29 1.54
C GLY A 40 -4.78 14.02 0.76
N GLY A 41 -4.61 12.88 1.45
CA GLY A 41 -4.38 11.60 0.81
C GLY A 41 -5.56 11.15 -0.05
N THR A 42 -5.27 10.73 -1.28
CA THR A 42 -6.25 10.16 -2.22
C THR A 42 -5.60 9.09 -3.08
N MET A 43 -6.39 8.26 -3.75
CA MET A 43 -5.91 7.28 -4.74
C MET A 43 -5.15 7.91 -5.92
N HIS A 44 -5.17 9.25 -6.03
CA HIS A 44 -4.46 10.03 -7.06
C HIS A 44 -3.14 10.61 -6.55
N THR A 45 -2.77 10.42 -5.28
CA THR A 45 -1.47 10.83 -4.74
C THR A 45 -0.34 10.32 -5.65
N LYS A 46 0.62 11.19 -5.98
CA LYS A 46 1.66 10.90 -7.00
C LYS A 46 2.41 9.59 -6.73
N VAL A 47 2.80 9.34 -5.48
CA VAL A 47 3.48 8.09 -5.08
C VAL A 47 2.61 6.86 -5.36
N VAL A 48 1.32 6.91 -5.00
CA VAL A 48 0.36 5.83 -5.29
C VAL A 48 0.22 5.61 -6.80
N TYR A 49 0.13 6.69 -7.57
CA TYR A 49 0.03 6.61 -9.02
C TYR A 49 1.28 5.98 -9.65
N GLN A 50 2.48 6.43 -9.26
CA GLN A 50 3.74 5.90 -9.81
C GLN A 50 3.98 4.44 -9.39
N GLY A 51 3.73 4.10 -8.12
CA GLY A 51 3.79 2.72 -7.66
C GLY A 51 2.80 1.80 -8.38
N THR A 52 1.57 2.30 -8.64
CA THR A 52 0.58 1.58 -9.47
C THR A 52 1.11 1.31 -10.87
N LYS A 53 1.73 2.32 -11.51
CA LYS A 53 2.30 2.16 -12.85
C LYS A 53 3.46 1.17 -12.89
N ALA A 54 4.32 1.21 -11.87
CA ALA A 54 5.43 0.27 -11.71
C ALA A 54 4.91 -1.17 -11.59
N LEU A 55 3.98 -1.41 -10.68
CA LEU A 55 3.35 -2.72 -10.49
C LEU A 55 2.64 -3.22 -11.76
N ALA A 56 1.94 -2.33 -12.48
CA ALA A 56 1.28 -2.71 -13.73
C ALA A 56 2.28 -3.14 -14.81
N ARG A 57 3.45 -2.46 -14.91
CA ARG A 57 4.51 -2.82 -15.87
C ARG A 57 5.07 -4.22 -15.63
N ILE A 58 5.20 -4.64 -14.39
CA ILE A 58 5.67 -5.99 -14.04
C ILE A 58 4.58 -7.06 -14.11
N GLY A 59 3.37 -6.72 -14.57
CA GLY A 59 2.30 -7.68 -14.80
C GLY A 59 1.29 -7.80 -13.67
N CYS A 60 1.17 -6.80 -12.78
CA CYS A 60 0.15 -6.78 -11.75
C CYS A 60 -1.10 -5.99 -12.18
N ALA A 61 -2.29 -6.51 -11.85
CA ALA A 61 -3.51 -5.71 -11.87
C ALA A 61 -3.63 -4.97 -10.52
N VAL A 62 -3.75 -3.64 -10.53
CA VAL A 62 -3.69 -2.82 -9.33
C VAL A 62 -4.99 -2.08 -9.09
N LEU A 63 -5.68 -2.39 -7.99
CA LEU A 63 -6.81 -1.63 -7.49
C LEU A 63 -6.31 -0.56 -6.52
N ARG A 64 -6.49 0.71 -6.88
CA ARG A 64 -6.37 1.83 -5.96
C ARG A 64 -7.74 2.42 -5.70
N PHE A 65 -8.01 2.78 -4.47
CA PHE A 65 -9.32 3.25 -4.06
C PHE A 65 -9.19 4.41 -3.06
N ASN A 66 -10.25 5.17 -2.91
CA ASN A 66 -10.36 6.18 -1.86
C ASN A 66 -10.96 5.56 -0.61
N PHE A 67 -10.31 5.72 0.54
CA PHE A 67 -10.87 5.36 1.84
C PHE A 67 -12.18 6.11 2.09
N ARG A 68 -12.99 5.61 3.03
CA ARG A 68 -14.22 6.26 3.48
C ARG A 68 -14.04 7.76 3.72
N GLY A 69 -15.00 8.56 3.28
CA GLY A 69 -14.99 10.02 3.41
C GLY A 69 -14.03 10.75 2.48
N VAL A 70 -13.33 10.07 1.56
CA VAL A 70 -12.46 10.68 0.56
C VAL A 70 -13.12 10.63 -0.82
N GLY A 71 -13.08 11.74 -1.55
CA GLY A 71 -13.65 11.83 -2.89
C GLY A 71 -15.14 11.45 -2.91
N ARG A 72 -15.49 10.43 -3.69
CA ARG A 72 -16.86 9.91 -3.77
C ARG A 72 -17.11 8.69 -2.89
N SER A 73 -16.15 8.27 -2.08
CA SER A 73 -16.33 7.18 -1.12
C SER A 73 -17.26 7.57 0.01
N SER A 74 -18.19 6.69 0.35
CA SER A 74 -19.13 6.87 1.45
C SER A 74 -18.47 6.86 2.82
N GLY A 75 -19.20 7.36 3.84
CA GLY A 75 -18.75 7.35 5.23
C GLY A 75 -17.85 8.53 5.59
N THR A 76 -17.13 8.37 6.70
CA THR A 76 -16.19 9.38 7.24
C THR A 76 -14.98 8.67 7.83
N PHE A 77 -13.82 9.35 7.88
CA PHE A 77 -12.61 8.84 8.52
C PHE A 77 -12.88 8.40 9.96
N SER A 78 -12.42 7.21 10.34
CA SER A 78 -12.73 6.56 11.62
C SER A 78 -11.49 6.23 12.47
N GLY A 79 -10.38 6.90 12.23
CA GLY A 79 -9.16 6.72 13.01
C GLY A 79 -8.41 5.42 12.74
N GLY A 80 -8.66 4.77 11.62
CA GLY A 80 -7.96 3.57 11.18
C GLY A 80 -8.81 2.29 11.16
N SER A 81 -9.68 2.07 12.15
CA SER A 81 -10.45 0.81 12.23
C SER A 81 -11.38 0.59 11.04
N GLY A 82 -12.04 1.64 10.57
CA GLY A 82 -12.88 1.57 9.39
C GLY A 82 -12.05 1.47 8.10
N GLU A 83 -10.91 2.13 8.03
CA GLU A 83 -10.01 2.08 6.88
C GLU A 83 -9.39 0.68 6.71
N LEU A 84 -9.09 -0.03 7.81
CA LEU A 84 -8.74 -1.46 7.77
C LEU A 84 -9.88 -2.30 7.16
N ALA A 85 -11.14 -2.02 7.53
CA ALA A 85 -12.29 -2.73 6.99
C ALA A 85 -12.56 -2.39 5.50
N ASP A 86 -12.32 -1.14 5.08
CA ASP A 86 -12.39 -0.74 3.66
C ASP A 86 -11.34 -1.47 2.83
N PHE A 87 -10.12 -1.61 3.36
CA PHE A 87 -9.06 -2.36 2.70
C PHE A 87 -9.40 -3.85 2.58
N GLY A 88 -10.00 -4.44 3.63
CA GLY A 88 -10.52 -5.81 3.58
C GLY A 88 -11.54 -6.01 2.46
N ALA A 89 -12.48 -5.08 2.30
CA ALA A 89 -13.46 -5.12 1.21
C ALA A 89 -12.80 -5.02 -0.18
N ALA A 90 -11.73 -4.23 -0.29
CA ALA A 90 -10.95 -4.14 -1.53
C ALA A 90 -10.18 -5.44 -1.82
N LEU A 91 -9.64 -6.12 -0.79
CA LEU A 91 -9.04 -7.45 -0.93
C LEU A 91 -10.09 -8.49 -1.37
N ASP A 92 -11.30 -8.46 -0.81
CA ASP A 92 -12.40 -9.34 -1.20
C ASP A 92 -12.74 -9.17 -2.68
N PHE A 93 -12.90 -7.92 -3.12
CA PHE A 93 -13.18 -7.58 -4.52
C PHE A 93 -12.11 -8.10 -5.47
N MET A 94 -10.83 -7.87 -5.16
CA MET A 94 -9.71 -8.31 -6.01
C MET A 94 -9.56 -9.84 -6.01
N SER A 95 -9.73 -10.49 -4.87
CA SER A 95 -9.71 -11.95 -4.76
C SER A 95 -10.83 -12.61 -5.57
N GLU A 96 -12.02 -12.01 -5.59
CA GLU A 96 -13.14 -12.51 -6.37
C GLU A 96 -12.96 -12.30 -7.88
N ARG A 97 -12.46 -11.12 -8.27
CA ARG A 97 -12.21 -10.77 -9.68
C ARG A 97 -11.06 -11.57 -10.30
N TYR A 98 -10.01 -11.86 -9.54
CA TYR A 98 -8.81 -12.58 -9.99
C TYR A 98 -8.66 -13.92 -9.25
N ARG A 99 -9.72 -14.76 -9.29
CA ARG A 99 -9.76 -16.05 -8.59
C ARG A 99 -8.58 -16.94 -8.96
N GLY A 100 -7.93 -17.49 -7.94
CA GLY A 100 -6.78 -18.37 -8.11
C GLY A 100 -5.47 -17.67 -8.46
N GLN A 101 -5.48 -16.32 -8.52
CA GLN A 101 -4.27 -15.54 -8.68
C GLN A 101 -3.72 -15.11 -7.31
N ARG A 102 -2.43 -14.74 -7.27
CA ARG A 102 -1.80 -14.17 -6.07
C ARG A 102 -2.40 -12.82 -5.74
N LEU A 103 -2.53 -12.53 -4.46
CA LEU A 103 -3.02 -11.27 -3.94
C LEU A 103 -1.92 -10.60 -3.12
N TRP A 104 -1.62 -9.33 -3.41
CA TRP A 104 -0.63 -8.53 -2.69
C TRP A 104 -1.30 -7.31 -2.05
N ALA A 105 -0.81 -6.91 -0.88
CA ALA A 105 -1.25 -5.72 -0.17
C ALA A 105 -0.17 -4.63 -0.25
N ALA A 106 -0.51 -3.47 -0.78
CA ALA A 106 0.40 -2.35 -0.97
C ALA A 106 -0.18 -1.05 -0.39
N GLY A 107 0.68 -0.15 0.08
CA GLY A 107 0.24 1.15 0.54
C GLY A 107 1.37 2.16 0.73
N PHE A 108 0.99 3.43 0.84
CA PHE A 108 1.88 4.54 1.13
C PHE A 108 1.49 5.23 2.44
N SER A 109 2.48 5.50 3.33
CA SER A 109 2.29 6.21 4.60
C SER A 109 1.21 5.54 5.47
N PHE A 110 0.16 6.23 5.88
CA PHE A 110 -1.00 5.64 6.56
C PHE A 110 -1.56 4.42 5.82
N GLY A 111 -1.65 4.51 4.48
CA GLY A 111 -2.07 3.38 3.65
C GLY A 111 -1.11 2.19 3.73
N ALA A 112 0.19 2.42 3.97
CA ALA A 112 1.14 1.33 4.21
C ALA A 112 0.84 0.60 5.52
N TRP A 113 0.53 1.33 6.60
CA TRP A 113 0.08 0.69 7.84
C TRP A 113 -1.17 -0.16 7.63
N VAL A 114 -2.19 0.40 6.97
CA VAL A 114 -3.44 -0.32 6.67
C VAL A 114 -3.16 -1.58 5.84
N ALA A 115 -2.38 -1.46 4.77
CA ALA A 115 -2.07 -2.57 3.87
C ALA A 115 -1.25 -3.67 4.57
N LEU A 116 -0.24 -3.28 5.34
CA LEU A 116 0.63 -4.21 6.06
C LEU A 116 -0.13 -4.99 7.13
N GLU A 117 -0.92 -4.31 7.97
CA GLU A 117 -1.69 -4.96 9.05
C GLU A 117 -2.85 -5.81 8.52
N SER A 118 -3.59 -5.31 7.50
CA SER A 118 -4.67 -6.09 6.87
C SER A 118 -4.11 -7.28 6.09
N GLY A 119 -3.07 -7.05 5.28
CA GLY A 119 -2.46 -8.09 4.46
C GLY A 119 -1.75 -9.16 5.29
N ALA A 120 -1.15 -8.79 6.43
CA ALA A 120 -0.55 -9.77 7.34
C ALA A 120 -1.60 -10.71 7.96
N ALA A 121 -2.82 -10.22 8.20
CA ALA A 121 -3.92 -10.97 8.79
C ALA A 121 -4.74 -11.81 7.79
N ASP A 122 -4.62 -11.55 6.49
CA ASP A 122 -5.43 -12.21 5.45
C ASP A 122 -4.61 -13.31 4.76
N ASP A 123 -4.98 -14.57 4.94
CA ASP A 123 -4.25 -15.74 4.40
C ASP A 123 -4.19 -15.77 2.86
N ARG A 124 -5.06 -15.03 2.17
CA ARG A 124 -5.04 -14.91 0.71
C ARG A 124 -3.89 -14.03 0.20
N VAL A 125 -3.40 -13.12 1.06
CA VAL A 125 -2.31 -12.20 0.71
C VAL A 125 -0.98 -12.92 0.82
N SER A 126 -0.19 -12.88 -0.26
CA SER A 126 1.10 -13.56 -0.37
C SER A 126 2.31 -12.61 -0.30
N ALA A 127 2.12 -11.29 -0.38
CA ALA A 127 3.20 -10.31 -0.19
C ALA A 127 2.68 -8.99 0.38
N LEU A 128 3.52 -8.32 1.16
CA LEU A 128 3.27 -7.07 1.84
C LEU A 128 4.21 -5.99 1.30
N ILE A 129 3.67 -4.82 0.92
CA ILE A 129 4.42 -3.73 0.30
C ILE A 129 4.13 -2.43 1.03
N GLY A 130 5.15 -1.79 1.58
CA GLY A 130 5.03 -0.53 2.31
C GLY A 130 5.96 0.54 1.77
N ILE A 131 5.42 1.70 1.39
CA ILE A 131 6.19 2.88 1.05
C ILE A 131 6.06 3.86 2.23
N SER A 132 7.18 4.26 2.83
CA SER A 132 7.27 5.15 4.00
C SER A 132 6.21 4.85 5.08
N PRO A 133 6.16 3.63 5.66
CA PRO A 133 5.17 3.28 6.67
C PRO A 133 5.34 4.14 7.93
N PRO A 134 4.25 4.57 8.61
CA PRO A 134 4.30 5.47 9.75
C PRO A 134 4.74 4.73 11.03
N VAL A 135 5.99 4.30 11.08
CA VAL A 135 6.59 3.48 12.16
C VAL A 135 7.01 4.31 13.37
N ALA A 136 7.07 5.63 13.23
CA ALA A 136 7.30 6.57 14.33
C ALA A 136 5.97 7.14 14.86
N THR A 137 6.01 7.72 16.07
CA THR A 137 4.89 8.50 16.58
C THR A 137 4.70 9.74 15.71
N SER A 138 3.51 9.94 15.18
CA SER A 138 3.22 11.10 14.36
C SER A 138 3.31 12.42 15.13
N VAL A 139 3.45 13.54 14.43
CA VAL A 139 3.45 14.89 15.03
C VAL A 139 2.14 15.17 15.81
N SER A 140 1.03 14.55 15.43
CA SER A 140 -0.24 14.61 16.16
C SER A 140 -0.30 13.72 17.41
N GLY A 141 0.78 12.99 17.73
CA GLY A 141 0.83 12.02 18.84
C GLY A 141 0.16 10.68 18.51
N GLN A 142 -0.34 10.48 17.30
CA GLN A 142 -0.92 9.20 16.89
C GLN A 142 0.19 8.18 16.64
N GLN A 143 0.03 7.00 17.23
CA GLN A 143 0.94 5.87 17.05
C GLN A 143 0.20 4.71 16.39
N TYR A 144 0.80 4.14 15.36
CA TYR A 144 0.30 2.95 14.69
C TYR A 144 1.09 1.73 15.16
N THR A 145 0.40 0.62 15.44
CA THR A 145 1.03 -0.64 15.82
C THR A 145 1.12 -1.56 14.61
N PHE A 146 2.22 -2.32 14.52
CA PHE A 146 2.50 -3.24 13.39
C PHE A 146 2.64 -4.69 13.90
N GLU A 147 1.83 -5.07 14.88
CA GLU A 147 1.95 -6.36 15.57
C GLU A 147 1.79 -7.55 14.62
N ARG A 148 0.81 -7.48 13.71
CA ARG A 148 0.57 -8.54 12.73
C ARG A 148 1.67 -8.61 11.69
N THR A 149 2.15 -7.45 11.25
CA THR A 149 3.25 -7.34 10.29
C THR A 149 4.55 -7.92 10.86
N VAL A 150 4.88 -7.60 12.11
CA VAL A 150 6.07 -8.12 12.81
C VAL A 150 5.99 -9.64 12.98
N ALA A 151 4.82 -10.17 13.33
CA ALA A 151 4.61 -11.62 13.50
C ALA A 151 4.55 -12.40 12.16
N SER A 152 4.32 -11.70 11.04
CA SER A 152 4.11 -12.34 9.75
C SER A 152 5.40 -12.87 9.13
N THR A 153 5.34 -14.06 8.55
CA THR A 153 6.41 -14.68 7.74
C THR A 153 6.27 -14.42 6.24
N LYS A 154 5.24 -13.67 5.82
CA LYS A 154 5.04 -13.31 4.41
C LYS A 154 6.18 -12.41 3.92
N PRO A 155 6.59 -12.49 2.65
CA PRO A 155 7.52 -11.56 2.03
C PRO A 155 7.09 -10.10 2.20
N LYS A 156 8.04 -9.24 2.56
CA LYS A 156 7.82 -7.82 2.84
C LYS A 156 8.80 -6.97 2.04
N PHE A 157 8.28 -5.97 1.35
CA PHE A 157 9.05 -5.08 0.50
C PHE A 157 8.79 -3.63 0.90
N PHE A 158 9.86 -2.87 1.09
CA PHE A 158 9.76 -1.49 1.54
C PHE A 158 10.54 -0.53 0.65
N VAL A 159 9.99 0.66 0.47
CA VAL A 159 10.68 1.83 -0.11
C VAL A 159 10.61 2.96 0.92
N GLN A 160 11.74 3.58 1.23
CA GLN A 160 11.85 4.64 2.24
C GLN A 160 12.67 5.81 1.70
N GLY A 161 12.22 7.03 1.96
CA GLY A 161 13.03 8.23 1.72
C GLY A 161 14.08 8.43 2.81
N GLU A 162 15.32 8.77 2.43
CA GLU A 162 16.40 9.03 3.40
C GLU A 162 16.10 10.26 4.27
N ALA A 163 15.56 11.32 3.66
CA ALA A 163 15.24 12.59 4.32
C ALA A 163 13.77 12.69 4.78
N ASP A 164 13.08 11.55 4.95
CA ASP A 164 11.69 11.52 5.40
C ASP A 164 11.57 11.95 6.87
N GLU A 165 11.10 13.18 7.10
CA GLU A 165 10.89 13.74 8.45
C GLU A 165 9.60 13.25 9.13
N VAL A 166 8.66 12.68 8.36
CA VAL A 166 7.39 12.16 8.90
C VAL A 166 7.55 10.70 9.38
N CYS A 167 8.29 9.91 8.61
CA CYS A 167 8.65 8.53 8.89
C CYS A 167 10.17 8.38 8.86
N PRO A 168 10.90 8.82 9.91
CA PRO A 168 12.36 8.90 9.89
C PRO A 168 13.03 7.57 9.58
N LEU A 169 14.08 7.60 8.75
CA LEU A 169 14.82 6.41 8.33
C LEU A 169 15.36 5.59 9.52
N GLU A 170 15.78 6.25 10.60
CA GLU A 170 16.22 5.57 11.82
C GLU A 170 15.10 4.71 12.44
N ALA A 171 13.88 5.24 12.50
CA ALA A 171 12.71 4.51 12.99
C ALA A 171 12.35 3.35 12.04
N MET A 172 12.50 3.56 10.71
CA MET A 172 12.31 2.49 9.72
C MET A 172 13.32 1.36 9.91
N TRP A 173 14.61 1.66 10.15
CA TRP A 173 15.61 0.63 10.43
C TRP A 173 15.33 -0.14 11.71
N ALA A 174 14.89 0.56 12.78
CA ALA A 174 14.50 -0.08 14.04
C ALA A 174 13.28 -1.01 13.84
N PHE A 175 12.31 -0.61 13.05
CA PHE A 175 11.15 -1.45 12.68
C PHE A 175 11.59 -2.64 11.82
N TYR A 176 12.39 -2.38 10.77
CA TYR A 176 12.88 -3.42 9.86
C TYR A 176 13.64 -4.53 10.60
N GLY A 177 14.43 -4.14 11.61
CA GLY A 177 15.15 -5.10 12.46
C GLY A 177 14.25 -6.07 13.24
N GLN A 178 12.97 -5.73 13.48
CA GLN A 178 12.01 -6.59 14.18
C GLN A 178 11.27 -7.56 13.26
N LEU A 179 11.29 -7.30 11.95
CA LEU A 179 10.53 -8.10 10.98
C LEU A 179 11.19 -9.44 10.72
N GLN A 180 10.37 -10.46 10.50
CA GLN A 180 10.83 -11.78 10.06
C GLN A 180 11.14 -11.78 8.55
N GLU A 181 12.06 -12.64 8.14
CA GLU A 181 12.37 -12.90 6.73
C GLU A 181 11.22 -13.63 6.01
N PRO A 182 11.10 -13.52 4.68
CA PRO A 182 11.90 -12.67 3.80
C PRO A 182 11.44 -11.19 3.83
N LYS A 183 12.40 -10.27 3.73
CA LYS A 183 12.15 -8.83 3.73
C LYS A 183 13.23 -8.08 2.95
N GLU A 184 12.86 -7.03 2.25
CA GLU A 184 13.76 -6.17 1.50
C GLU A 184 13.39 -4.70 1.71
N LEU A 185 14.38 -3.81 1.73
CA LEU A 185 14.23 -2.37 1.89
C LEU A 185 15.14 -1.65 0.92
N VAL A 186 14.57 -0.77 0.11
CA VAL A 186 15.30 0.21 -0.69
C VAL A 186 15.14 1.59 -0.05
N VAL A 187 16.25 2.29 0.10
CA VAL A 187 16.30 3.69 0.56
C VAL A 187 16.61 4.58 -0.63
N ILE A 188 15.82 5.65 -0.82
CA ILE A 188 16.04 6.63 -1.87
C ILE A 188 16.74 7.83 -1.27
N ASP A 189 17.92 8.14 -1.78
CA ASP A 189 18.80 9.21 -1.31
C ASP A 189 18.08 10.56 -1.36
N ALA A 190 18.21 11.34 -0.30
CA ALA A 190 17.66 12.69 -0.12
C ALA A 190 16.14 12.85 -0.36
N ALA A 191 15.38 11.75 -0.54
CA ALA A 191 13.94 11.79 -0.72
C ALA A 191 13.22 12.12 0.58
N ASP A 192 12.26 13.05 0.49
CA ASP A 192 11.35 13.40 1.58
C ASP A 192 10.17 12.42 1.68
N HIS A 193 9.24 12.65 2.62
CA HIS A 193 8.06 11.80 2.81
C HIS A 193 7.16 11.68 1.56
N LEU A 194 7.05 12.73 0.76
CA LEU A 194 6.22 12.76 -0.44
C LEU A 194 6.99 12.37 -1.70
N PHE A 195 8.30 12.11 -1.57
CA PHE A 195 9.21 11.87 -2.69
C PHE A 195 9.14 13.01 -3.73
N ASP A 196 9.11 14.27 -3.26
CA ASP A 196 8.94 15.43 -4.15
C ASP A 196 10.11 15.50 -5.13
N GLY A 197 9.79 15.54 -6.43
CA GLY A 197 10.79 15.41 -7.51
C GLY A 197 11.26 13.98 -7.80
N GLN A 198 11.04 13.01 -6.89
CA GLN A 198 11.55 11.63 -6.96
C GLN A 198 10.44 10.56 -6.95
N THR A 199 9.16 10.95 -7.16
CA THR A 199 8.05 9.98 -7.17
C THR A 199 8.16 8.90 -8.24
N GLN A 200 8.81 9.20 -9.36
CA GLN A 200 9.11 8.23 -10.40
C GLN A 200 10.16 7.22 -9.92
N GLU A 201 11.22 7.70 -9.29
CA GLU A 201 12.28 6.87 -8.68
C GLU A 201 11.72 5.92 -7.62
N ALA A 202 10.79 6.40 -6.78
CA ALA A 202 10.09 5.53 -5.84
C ALA A 202 9.28 4.41 -6.54
N GLY A 203 8.69 4.71 -7.69
CA GLY A 203 8.03 3.70 -8.52
C GLY A 203 9.02 2.71 -9.13
N GLU A 204 10.14 3.19 -9.65
CA GLU A 204 11.21 2.35 -10.23
C GLU A 204 11.85 1.44 -9.18
N ALA A 205 12.12 1.96 -7.98
CA ALA A 205 12.61 1.15 -6.85
C ALA A 205 11.63 0.02 -6.48
N LEU A 206 10.33 0.30 -6.51
CA LEU A 206 9.30 -0.72 -6.27
C LEU A 206 9.27 -1.77 -7.39
N GLU A 207 9.45 -1.34 -8.65
CA GLU A 207 9.54 -2.24 -9.80
C GLU A 207 10.75 -3.17 -9.68
N ASP A 208 11.92 -2.63 -9.37
CA ASP A 208 13.16 -3.38 -9.20
C ASP A 208 13.06 -4.41 -8.05
N LEU A 209 12.54 -4.00 -6.88
CA LEU A 209 12.32 -4.89 -5.75
C LEU A 209 11.44 -6.10 -6.08
N LEU A 210 10.48 -5.93 -6.99
CA LEU A 210 9.47 -6.95 -7.28
C LEU A 210 9.66 -7.63 -8.63
N SER A 211 10.60 -7.18 -9.46
CA SER A 211 10.81 -7.71 -10.82
C SER A 211 11.12 -9.20 -10.82
N ASP A 212 11.88 -9.68 -9.84
CA ASP A 212 12.28 -11.08 -9.70
C ASP A 212 11.46 -11.86 -8.65
N PHE A 213 10.51 -11.18 -7.98
CA PHE A 213 9.67 -11.83 -7.00
C PHE A 213 8.50 -12.56 -7.66
N TYR A 214 8.46 -13.88 -7.52
CA TYR A 214 7.40 -14.73 -8.07
C TYR A 214 6.47 -15.33 -7.00
N GLY A 215 6.70 -15.01 -5.71
CA GLY A 215 5.91 -15.22 -4.50
C GLY A 215 5.40 -16.61 -4.24
#